data_a7328b7dc1c5bcf89e822d184fd35ca6
#
_entry.id   a7328b7dc1c5bcf89e822d184fd35ca6
#
_cell.length_a   1.000
_cell.length_b   1.000
_cell.length_c   1.000
_cell.angle_alpha   90.00
_cell.angle_beta   90.00
_cell.angle_gamma   90.00
#
_symmetry.space_group_name_H-M   'P 1'
#
loop_
_entity.id
_entity.type
_entity.pdbx_description
1 polymer ?
#
loop_
_entity_poly.entity_id
_entity_poly.type
_entity_poly.pdbx_seq_one_letter_code
_entity_poly.pdbx_strand_id
1 'polypeptide(L)'
;MSENESDTNIITTVSVSLLVGFVTLFLATSGFSNILDVAWMIPVFPILSFIAILLFGHYDPRKGGSFALLGIGLSSIFSLAIAYDVLIADSLHGKFVESTRVWFSGQTYSFEFGTYVDALAALLLLVVGLVSYLVVVFSTSYMHDEGDRQVRY
;
A
#
# COMPACT_ATOMS: atom_id res chain seq x y z
N MET A 1 -8.60 -2.19 -32.85
CA MET A 1 -9.70 -1.98 -31.88
C MET A 1 -9.36 -2.51 -30.49
N SER A 2 -8.45 -3.48 -30.36
CA SER A 2 -8.01 -4.09 -29.10
C SER A 2 -7.06 -3.23 -28.24
N GLU A 3 -6.17 -2.47 -28.83
CA GLU A 3 -5.15 -1.70 -28.14
C GLU A 3 -5.75 -0.54 -27.32
N ASN A 4 -6.70 0.19 -27.89
CA ASN A 4 -7.38 1.29 -27.20
C ASN A 4 -8.27 0.83 -26.03
N GLU A 5 -8.79 -0.39 -26.08
CA GLU A 5 -9.60 -0.99 -25.01
C GLU A 5 -8.74 -1.45 -23.84
N SER A 6 -7.53 -1.93 -24.11
CA SER A 6 -6.57 -2.34 -23.07
C SER A 6 -6.04 -1.14 -22.29
N ASP A 7 -5.66 -0.06 -22.97
CA ASP A 7 -5.16 1.16 -22.35
C ASP A 7 -6.22 1.82 -21.47
N THR A 8 -7.46 1.87 -21.95
CA THR A 8 -8.59 2.38 -21.16
C THR A 8 -8.80 1.56 -19.88
N ASN A 9 -8.65 0.25 -19.96
CA ASN A 9 -8.80 -0.64 -18.81
C ASN A 9 -7.65 -0.49 -17.78
N ILE A 10 -6.43 -0.22 -18.23
CA ILE A 10 -5.29 0.06 -17.31
C ILE A 10 -5.51 1.40 -16.59
N ILE A 11 -5.86 2.43 -17.35
CA ILE A 11 -6.11 3.78 -16.80
C ILE A 11 -7.26 3.72 -15.78
N THR A 12 -8.34 3.01 -16.09
CA THR A 12 -9.46 2.86 -15.15
C THR A 12 -9.06 2.12 -13.88
N THR A 13 -8.27 1.04 -13.97
CA THR A 13 -7.85 0.28 -12.78
C THR A 13 -6.88 1.11 -11.91
N VAL A 14 -5.96 1.83 -12.51
CA VAL A 14 -5.05 2.75 -11.80
C VAL A 14 -5.87 3.85 -11.11
N SER A 15 -6.81 4.46 -11.80
CA SER A 15 -7.67 5.51 -11.24
C SER A 15 -8.53 4.99 -10.09
N VAL A 16 -9.11 3.81 -10.22
CA VAL A 16 -9.89 3.17 -9.15
C VAL A 16 -9.00 2.84 -7.95
N SER A 17 -7.79 2.33 -8.17
CA SER A 17 -6.87 2.02 -7.06
C SER A 17 -6.49 3.26 -6.26
N LEU A 18 -6.22 4.38 -6.93
CA LEU A 18 -5.92 5.66 -6.30
C LEU A 18 -7.14 6.21 -5.55
N LEU A 19 -8.32 6.14 -6.14
CA LEU A 19 -9.54 6.63 -5.52
C LEU A 19 -9.90 5.80 -4.27
N VAL A 20 -9.84 4.48 -4.35
CA VAL A 20 -10.06 3.58 -3.20
C VAL A 20 -9.02 3.85 -2.12
N GLY A 21 -7.75 4.08 -2.51
CA GLY A 21 -6.69 4.45 -1.58
C GLY A 21 -6.97 5.75 -0.84
N PHE A 22 -7.43 6.76 -1.55
CA PHE A 22 -7.76 8.05 -0.95
C PHE A 22 -8.96 7.95 0.01
N VAL A 23 -9.99 7.19 -0.35
CA VAL A 23 -11.17 6.95 0.51
C VAL A 23 -10.77 6.17 1.76
N THR A 24 -9.95 5.11 1.63
CA THR A 24 -9.49 4.35 2.78
C THR A 24 -8.59 5.16 3.70
N LEU A 25 -7.72 6.00 3.16
CA LEU A 25 -6.91 6.93 3.95
C LEU A 25 -7.80 7.90 4.72
N PHE A 26 -8.80 8.49 4.07
CA PHE A 26 -9.74 9.41 4.70
C PHE A 26 -10.52 8.74 5.84
N LEU A 27 -11.01 7.51 5.63
CA LEU A 27 -11.70 6.73 6.66
C LEU A 27 -10.76 6.33 7.81
N ALA A 28 -9.53 5.95 7.51
CA ALA A 28 -8.55 5.61 8.53
C ALA A 28 -8.19 6.82 9.39
N THR A 29 -7.93 7.98 8.78
CA THR A 29 -7.60 9.20 9.52
C THR A 29 -8.77 9.76 10.32
N SER A 30 -10.01 9.49 9.92
CA SER A 30 -11.19 9.90 10.70
C SER A 30 -11.40 9.08 11.98
N GLY A 31 -10.83 7.86 12.03
CA GLY A 31 -10.90 6.96 13.19
C GLY A 31 -9.70 7.00 14.14
N PHE A 32 -8.61 7.63 13.74
CA PHE A 32 -7.37 7.71 14.52
C PHE A 32 -7.00 9.16 14.81
N SER A 33 -6.43 9.41 15.99
CA SER A 33 -6.03 10.76 16.40
C SER A 33 -4.84 11.31 15.61
N ASN A 34 -3.95 10.40 15.15
CA ASN A 34 -2.78 10.73 14.35
C ASN A 34 -2.62 9.77 13.17
N ILE A 35 -2.20 10.32 12.01
CA ILE A 35 -1.91 9.50 10.82
C ILE A 35 -0.77 8.51 11.07
N LEU A 36 0.15 8.81 11.98
CA LEU A 36 1.27 7.95 12.34
C LEU A 36 0.83 6.64 13.03
N ASP A 37 -0.33 6.66 13.70
CA ASP A 37 -0.89 5.46 14.34
C ASP A 37 -1.35 4.40 13.34
N VAL A 38 -1.52 4.76 12.07
CA VAL A 38 -1.89 3.85 10.99
C VAL A 38 -0.69 3.33 10.19
N ALA A 39 0.53 3.69 10.56
CA ALA A 39 1.74 3.26 9.85
C ALA A 39 1.87 1.72 9.74
N TRP A 40 1.39 0.99 10.74
CA TRP A 40 1.36 -0.48 10.74
C TRP A 40 0.48 -1.08 9.62
N MET A 41 -0.45 -0.31 9.04
CA MET A 41 -1.31 -0.78 7.95
C MET A 41 -0.55 -0.85 6.61
N ILE A 42 0.54 -0.09 6.46
CA ILE A 42 1.32 -0.05 5.21
C ILE A 42 1.76 -1.45 4.75
N PRO A 43 2.41 -2.29 5.59
CA PRO A 43 2.78 -3.63 5.17
C PRO A 43 1.59 -4.61 5.09
N VAL A 44 0.48 -4.32 5.74
CA VAL A 44 -0.70 -5.19 5.73
C VAL A 44 -1.38 -5.21 4.35
N PHE A 45 -1.45 -4.08 3.65
CA PHE A 45 -2.09 -4.01 2.34
C PHE A 45 -1.45 -4.93 1.28
N PRO A 46 -0.12 -4.95 1.09
CA PRO A 46 0.51 -5.91 0.18
C PRO A 46 0.29 -7.37 0.59
N ILE A 47 0.29 -7.67 1.88
CA ILE A 47 0.03 -9.03 2.39
C ILE A 47 -1.40 -9.46 2.06
N LEU A 48 -2.40 -8.60 2.30
CA LEU A 48 -3.79 -8.86 1.95
C LEU A 48 -3.98 -9.02 0.44
N SER A 49 -3.31 -8.17 -0.35
CA SER A 49 -3.29 -8.27 -1.81
C SER A 49 -2.72 -9.61 -2.27
N PHE A 50 -1.62 -10.06 -1.68
CA PHE A 50 -1.03 -11.37 -1.97
C PHE A 50 -2.02 -12.52 -1.68
N ILE A 51 -2.67 -12.50 -0.52
CA ILE A 51 -3.69 -13.50 -0.17
C ILE A 51 -4.87 -13.44 -1.15
N ALA A 52 -5.32 -12.24 -1.51
CA ALA A 52 -6.40 -12.06 -2.49
C ALA A 52 -6.03 -12.62 -3.88
N ILE A 53 -4.79 -12.42 -4.32
CA ILE A 53 -4.29 -13.00 -5.58
C ILE A 53 -4.28 -14.52 -5.52
N LEU A 54 -3.84 -15.13 -4.41
CA LEU A 54 -3.82 -16.58 -4.26
C LEU A 54 -5.24 -17.18 -4.29
N LEU A 55 -6.21 -16.53 -3.67
CA LEU A 55 -7.58 -17.05 -3.56
C LEU A 55 -8.45 -16.70 -4.77
N PHE A 56 -8.32 -15.50 -5.30
CA PHE A 56 -9.23 -14.92 -6.29
C PHE A 56 -8.55 -14.52 -7.60
N GLY A 57 -7.23 -14.62 -7.72
CA GLY A 57 -6.49 -14.20 -8.92
C GLY A 57 -6.94 -14.92 -10.19
N HIS A 58 -7.50 -16.14 -10.06
CA HIS A 58 -8.07 -16.87 -11.20
C HIS A 58 -9.31 -16.20 -11.81
N TYR A 59 -10.07 -15.46 -10.99
CA TYR A 59 -11.28 -14.75 -11.44
C TYR A 59 -10.98 -13.35 -12.02
N ASP A 60 -9.78 -12.82 -11.77
CA ASP A 60 -9.37 -11.51 -12.27
C ASP A 60 -9.04 -11.58 -13.78
N PRO A 61 -9.63 -10.73 -14.63
CA PRO A 61 -9.28 -10.63 -16.05
C PRO A 61 -7.79 -10.41 -16.31
N ARG A 62 -7.10 -9.80 -15.35
CA ARG A 62 -5.64 -9.54 -15.37
C ARG A 62 -4.82 -10.52 -14.53
N LYS A 63 -5.37 -11.70 -14.26
CA LYS A 63 -4.70 -12.80 -13.56
C LYS A 63 -4.04 -12.35 -12.23
N GLY A 64 -4.69 -11.45 -11.49
CA GLY A 64 -4.23 -10.91 -10.21
C GLY A 64 -3.61 -9.50 -10.26
N GLY A 65 -3.36 -8.95 -11.44
CA GLY A 65 -2.76 -7.62 -11.60
C GLY A 65 -3.60 -6.51 -10.97
N SER A 66 -4.92 -6.61 -11.00
CA SER A 66 -5.82 -5.64 -10.38
C SER A 66 -5.70 -5.64 -8.85
N PHE A 67 -5.58 -6.80 -8.23
CA PHE A 67 -5.37 -6.92 -6.78
C PHE A 67 -3.99 -6.39 -6.36
N ALA A 68 -2.95 -6.66 -7.18
CA ALA A 68 -1.62 -6.12 -6.93
C ALA A 68 -1.61 -4.59 -6.96
N LEU A 69 -2.23 -4.00 -8.00
CA LEU A 69 -2.37 -2.53 -8.12
C LEU A 69 -3.12 -1.92 -6.93
N LEU A 70 -4.22 -2.55 -6.48
CA LEU A 70 -4.98 -2.09 -5.32
C LEU A 70 -4.13 -2.14 -4.05
N GLY A 71 -3.51 -3.26 -3.73
CA GLY A 71 -2.75 -3.43 -2.49
C GLY A 71 -1.52 -2.53 -2.41
N ILE A 72 -0.73 -2.47 -3.47
CA ILE A 72 0.46 -1.61 -3.52
C ILE A 72 0.05 -0.13 -3.61
N GLY A 73 -1.04 0.18 -4.34
CA GLY A 73 -1.58 1.54 -4.42
C GLY A 73 -2.04 2.07 -3.07
N LEU A 74 -2.76 1.26 -2.29
CA LEU A 74 -3.15 1.59 -0.91
C LEU A 74 -1.92 1.86 -0.04
N SER A 75 -0.95 0.94 -0.04
CA SER A 75 0.29 1.07 0.72
C SER A 75 1.06 2.35 0.33
N SER A 76 1.14 2.66 -0.96
CA SER A 76 1.82 3.85 -1.47
C SER A 76 1.14 5.14 -1.01
N ILE A 77 -0.19 5.22 -1.04
CA ILE A 77 -0.94 6.41 -0.59
C ILE A 77 -0.73 6.65 0.90
N PHE A 78 -0.77 5.60 1.73
CA PHE A 78 -0.47 5.73 3.15
C PHE A 78 0.97 6.15 3.41
N SER A 79 1.93 5.61 2.65
CA SER A 79 3.34 6.01 2.74
C SER A 79 3.53 7.49 2.38
N LEU A 80 2.88 7.97 1.30
CA LEU A 80 2.92 9.37 0.90
C LEU A 80 2.29 10.28 1.96
N ALA A 81 1.17 9.88 2.55
CA ALA A 81 0.48 10.67 3.57
C ALA A 81 1.32 10.80 4.84
N ILE A 82 1.95 9.72 5.31
CA ILE A 82 2.86 9.75 6.47
C ILE A 82 4.11 10.59 6.14
N ALA A 83 4.69 10.43 4.96
CA ALA A 83 5.84 11.21 4.54
C ALA A 83 5.50 12.72 4.47
N TYR A 84 4.33 13.08 3.97
CA TYR A 84 3.86 14.45 3.96
C TYR A 84 3.74 15.03 5.37
N ASP A 85 3.11 14.29 6.29
CA ASP A 85 2.90 14.72 7.66
C ASP A 85 4.24 14.91 8.40
N VAL A 86 5.18 13.99 8.24
CA VAL A 86 6.47 14.03 8.92
C VAL A 86 7.43 15.05 8.31
N LEU A 87 7.52 15.10 6.96
CA LEU A 87 8.56 15.89 6.28
C LEU A 87 8.12 17.32 5.97
N ILE A 88 6.82 17.55 5.79
CA ILE A 88 6.29 18.88 5.39
C ILE A 88 5.52 19.54 6.51
N ALA A 89 4.62 18.82 7.17
CA ALA A 89 3.87 19.34 8.31
C ALA A 89 4.68 19.40 9.62
N ASP A 90 5.90 18.81 9.62
CA ASP A 90 6.83 18.76 10.77
C ASP A 90 6.16 18.26 12.07
N SER A 91 5.26 17.29 11.93
CA SER A 91 4.49 16.75 13.06
C SER A 91 5.36 16.15 14.16
N LEU A 92 6.56 15.66 13.81
CA LEU A 92 7.51 15.07 14.76
C LEU A 92 8.32 16.08 15.54
N HIS A 93 8.48 17.34 15.08
CA HIS A 93 9.33 18.37 15.70
C HIS A 93 10.72 17.83 16.08
N GLY A 94 11.33 17.02 15.21
CA GLY A 94 12.61 16.38 15.43
C GLY A 94 12.60 15.22 16.43
N LYS A 95 11.43 14.72 16.82
CA LYS A 95 11.24 13.53 17.67
C LYS A 95 10.85 12.32 16.80
N PHE A 96 10.61 11.21 17.45
CA PHE A 96 10.03 10.00 16.84
C PHE A 96 8.67 9.70 17.48
N VAL A 97 7.84 9.01 16.72
CA VAL A 97 6.57 8.47 17.24
C VAL A 97 6.68 6.96 17.31
N GLU A 98 6.42 6.43 18.50
CA GLU A 98 6.34 5.01 18.78
C GLU A 98 4.89 4.67 19.09
N SER A 99 4.31 3.77 18.32
CA SER A 99 2.98 3.21 18.55
C SER A 99 3.12 1.74 18.89
N THR A 100 3.04 1.43 20.18
CA THR A 100 3.22 0.08 20.72
C THR A 100 1.88 -0.53 21.09
N ARG A 101 1.67 -1.80 20.73
CA ARG A 101 0.51 -2.59 21.12
C ARG A 101 0.95 -3.87 21.78
N VAL A 102 0.39 -4.16 22.95
CA VAL A 102 0.64 -5.41 23.66
C VAL A 102 -0.05 -6.54 22.89
N TRP A 103 0.72 -7.48 22.36
CA TRP A 103 0.21 -8.65 21.67
C TRP A 103 -0.13 -9.78 22.65
N PHE A 104 0.75 -10.02 23.61
CA PHE A 104 0.58 -11.04 24.63
C PHE A 104 1.15 -10.56 25.95
N SER A 105 0.37 -10.60 27.02
CA SER A 105 0.84 -10.31 28.38
C SER A 105 0.69 -11.55 29.24
N GLY A 106 1.84 -12.07 29.71
CA GLY A 106 1.90 -13.09 30.76
C GLY A 106 2.18 -12.46 32.13
N GLN A 107 2.24 -13.27 33.17
CA GLN A 107 2.49 -12.77 34.53
C GLN A 107 3.89 -12.16 34.70
N THR A 108 4.85 -12.57 33.87
CA THR A 108 6.28 -12.15 34.02
C THR A 108 6.81 -11.46 32.76
N TYR A 109 6.18 -11.64 31.60
CA TYR A 109 6.65 -11.11 30.30
C TYR A 109 5.49 -10.52 29.50
N SER A 110 5.70 -9.35 28.91
CA SER A 110 4.84 -8.77 27.90
C SER A 110 5.56 -8.75 26.55
N PHE A 111 4.88 -9.27 25.51
CA PHE A 111 5.34 -9.11 24.13
C PHE A 111 4.58 -7.97 23.50
N GLU A 112 5.33 -6.97 23.08
CA GLU A 112 4.80 -5.76 22.45
C GLU A 112 5.20 -5.74 20.98
N PHE A 113 4.25 -5.39 20.15
CA PHE A 113 4.46 -5.11 18.72
C PHE A 113 4.22 -3.64 18.49
N GLY A 114 5.18 -2.98 17.88
CA GLY A 114 5.09 -1.55 17.64
C GLY A 114 5.68 -1.11 16.32
N THR A 115 5.27 0.07 15.88
CA THR A 115 5.86 0.78 14.76
C THR A 115 6.62 1.99 15.28
N TYR A 116 7.80 2.18 14.75
CA TYR A 116 8.67 3.31 15.04
C TYR A 116 8.81 4.16 13.77
N VAL A 117 8.38 5.40 13.84
CA VAL A 117 8.45 6.31 12.71
C VAL A 117 9.29 7.54 13.09
N ASP A 118 10.39 7.71 12.38
CA ASP A 118 11.23 8.89 12.40
C ASP A 118 11.28 9.54 11.01
N ALA A 119 11.97 10.67 10.89
CA ALA A 119 12.09 11.38 9.62
C ALA A 119 12.79 10.54 8.53
N LEU A 120 13.76 9.68 8.91
CA LEU A 120 14.45 8.81 7.97
C LEU A 120 13.52 7.69 7.48
N ALA A 121 12.76 7.06 8.40
CA ALA A 121 11.75 6.07 8.04
C ALA A 121 10.68 6.65 7.10
N ALA A 122 10.20 7.86 7.38
CA ALA A 122 9.24 8.56 6.53
C ALA A 122 9.79 8.82 5.12
N LEU A 123 11.06 9.22 5.00
CA LEU A 123 11.73 9.40 3.70
C LEU A 123 11.83 8.05 2.94
N LEU A 124 12.21 6.98 3.63
CA LEU A 124 12.28 5.65 3.02
C LEU A 124 10.88 5.15 2.59
N LEU A 125 9.85 5.37 3.39
CA LEU A 125 8.47 5.05 3.03
C LEU A 125 8.02 5.79 1.77
N LEU A 126 8.38 7.07 1.62
CA LEU A 126 8.10 7.86 0.43
C LEU A 126 8.72 7.20 -0.82
N VAL A 127 10.03 6.93 -0.76
CA VAL A 127 10.76 6.39 -1.91
C VAL A 127 10.25 4.98 -2.25
N VAL A 128 10.17 4.09 -1.27
CA VAL A 128 9.76 2.70 -1.46
C VAL A 128 8.30 2.63 -1.94
N GLY A 129 7.40 3.38 -1.33
CA GLY A 129 5.98 3.40 -1.71
C GLY A 129 5.79 3.88 -3.15
N LEU A 130 6.42 4.98 -3.53
CA LEU A 130 6.31 5.55 -4.88
C LEU A 130 6.92 4.63 -5.93
N VAL A 131 8.15 4.14 -5.71
CA VAL A 131 8.84 3.27 -6.66
C VAL A 131 8.10 1.94 -6.82
N SER A 132 7.65 1.32 -5.73
CA SER A 132 6.89 0.06 -5.78
C SER A 132 5.61 0.21 -6.59
N TYR A 133 4.87 1.31 -6.42
CA TYR A 133 3.66 1.57 -7.18
C TYR A 133 3.95 1.73 -8.68
N LEU A 134 4.97 2.53 -9.04
CA LEU A 134 5.35 2.73 -10.43
C LEU A 134 5.81 1.42 -11.09
N VAL A 135 6.55 0.58 -10.36
CA VAL A 135 6.98 -0.74 -10.87
C VAL A 135 5.77 -1.65 -11.13
N VAL A 136 4.79 -1.69 -10.24
CA VAL A 136 3.59 -2.51 -10.44
C VAL A 136 2.75 -2.00 -11.61
N VAL A 137 2.56 -0.68 -11.75
CA VAL A 137 1.87 -0.08 -12.90
C VAL A 137 2.57 -0.45 -14.20
N PHE A 138 3.90 -0.29 -14.25
CA PHE A 138 4.70 -0.65 -15.42
C PHE A 138 4.62 -2.15 -15.73
N SER A 139 4.78 -2.99 -14.72
CA SER A 139 4.71 -4.46 -14.86
C SER A 139 3.35 -4.92 -15.41
N THR A 140 2.26 -4.33 -14.92
CA THR A 140 0.91 -4.66 -15.38
C THR A 140 0.70 -4.30 -16.85
N SER A 141 1.26 -3.18 -17.30
CA SER A 141 1.23 -2.76 -18.70
C SER A 141 2.11 -3.64 -19.59
N TYR A 142 3.35 -3.90 -19.15
CA TYR A 142 4.32 -4.68 -19.90
C TYR A 142 3.90 -6.14 -20.12
N MET A 143 3.33 -6.76 -19.07
CA MET A 143 2.91 -8.16 -19.14
C MET A 143 1.62 -8.39 -19.92
N HIS A 144 0.89 -7.34 -20.28
CA HIS A 144 -0.34 -7.46 -21.08
C HIS A 144 -0.08 -8.09 -22.45
N ASP A 145 1.07 -7.81 -23.05
CA ASP A 145 1.43 -8.31 -24.39
C ASP A 145 1.93 -9.78 -24.39
N GLU A 146 2.28 -10.33 -23.21
CA GLU A 146 2.83 -11.70 -23.08
C GLU A 146 1.76 -12.81 -23.04
N GLY A 147 0.45 -12.51 -23.11
CA GLY A 147 -0.64 -13.45 -23.20
C GLY A 147 -0.64 -14.53 -22.12
N ASP A 148 -0.59 -15.82 -22.54
CA ASP A 148 -0.65 -16.98 -21.62
C ASP A 148 0.54 -17.13 -20.67
N ARG A 149 1.63 -16.39 -20.89
CA ARG A 149 2.81 -16.40 -20.01
C ARG A 149 2.65 -15.57 -18.74
N GLN A 150 1.65 -14.71 -18.68
CA GLN A 150 1.37 -13.87 -17.51
C GLN A 150 1.24 -14.65 -16.19
N VAL A 151 0.84 -15.92 -16.24
CA VAL A 151 0.64 -16.78 -15.05
C VAL A 151 1.96 -17.30 -14.46
N ARG A 152 3.08 -17.21 -15.19
CA ARG A 152 4.39 -17.76 -14.77
C ARG A 152 5.31 -16.74 -14.09
N TYR A 153 4.94 -15.49 -14.13
CA TYR A 153 5.65 -14.36 -13.54
C TYR A 153 4.75 -13.68 -12.50
#